data_7e9d755265f06037b9189fa6ce6d3d8c
#
_entry.id   7e9d755265f06037b9189fa6ce6d3d8c
#
_cell.length_a   1.000
_cell.length_b   1.000
_cell.length_c   1.000
_cell.angle_alpha   90.00
_cell.angle_beta   90.00
_cell.angle_gamma   90.00
#
_symmetry.space_group_name_H-M   'P 1'
#
loop_
_entity.id
_entity.type
_entity.pdbx_description
1 polymer ?
#
loop_
_entity_poly.entity_id
_entity_poly.type
_entity_poly.pdbx_seq_one_letter_code
_entity_poly.pdbx_strand_id
1 'polypeptide(L)'
;MKRPFYAVLCCAVLAVVLAALALPPAPVTGQTKLVMVFVPSRETDVILASGQILGRMISVALGVPVETVVSTSYTAAIEAMCAGRADIGALNPFSYVLAHEKCGVEVSAISVRFGLPYYRAQISVRADAGINTIPELRGKKFAFVDPASTSGYLFPAAMLKQMGYDPDKFFSETVFAGSHPNVILAIYRGQVDGGSSFEDARSTVQAQFPDVMQRVKPIAYTNPIPNDTWTVSSKLSAELRARIKDRLLRIATTADGKEALRNLYSIEGLTDVVELSDAQVRQLNIRFDPAVQERIARKGDKVTIPIGDWYFQPIRDAANYLGLDLTKLAR
;
A
#
# COMPACT_ATOMS: atom_id res chain seq x y z
N MET A 1 31.76 -34.20 49.81
CA MET A 1 31.57 -32.73 49.65
C MET A 1 32.08 -32.30 48.29
N LYS A 2 31.27 -32.42 47.20
CA LYS A 2 31.61 -32.00 45.83
C LYS A 2 30.36 -31.47 45.04
N ARG A 3 29.52 -30.62 45.65
CA ARG A 3 28.29 -30.12 45.00
C ARG A 3 28.11 -28.59 44.81
N PRO A 4 29.05 -27.65 45.13
CA PRO A 4 28.82 -26.24 44.80
C PRO A 4 29.36 -25.82 43.42
N PHE A 5 30.27 -26.58 42.80
CA PHE A 5 30.97 -26.10 41.56
C PHE A 5 30.07 -26.08 40.32
N TYR A 6 29.15 -27.04 40.19
CA TYR A 6 28.24 -27.09 39.02
C TYR A 6 27.12 -26.04 39.05
N ALA A 7 26.65 -25.63 40.24
CA ALA A 7 25.63 -24.59 40.34
C ALA A 7 26.16 -23.22 39.94
N VAL A 8 27.41 -22.87 40.28
CA VAL A 8 28.04 -21.61 39.89
C VAL A 8 28.33 -21.57 38.38
N LEU A 9 28.69 -22.68 37.77
CA LEU A 9 28.96 -22.78 36.33
C LEU A 9 27.66 -22.62 35.51
N CYS A 10 26.53 -23.24 35.96
CA CYS A 10 25.23 -23.08 35.30
C CYS A 10 24.68 -21.64 35.40
N CYS A 11 24.83 -20.98 36.55
CA CYS A 11 24.40 -19.58 36.68
C CYS A 11 25.25 -18.60 35.84
N ALA A 12 26.58 -18.87 35.71
CA ALA A 12 27.45 -18.07 34.86
C ALA A 12 27.11 -18.23 33.35
N VAL A 13 26.82 -19.44 32.91
CA VAL A 13 26.41 -19.70 31.51
C VAL A 13 25.04 -19.08 31.22
N LEU A 14 24.08 -19.18 32.16
CA LEU A 14 22.75 -18.55 32.00
C LEU A 14 22.83 -17.01 31.95
N ALA A 15 23.71 -16.41 32.75
CA ALA A 15 23.91 -14.96 32.76
C ALA A 15 24.59 -14.46 31.45
N VAL A 16 25.49 -15.23 30.85
CA VAL A 16 26.13 -14.92 29.56
C VAL A 16 25.12 -15.04 28.41
N VAL A 17 24.25 -16.05 28.45
CA VAL A 17 23.18 -16.22 27.44
C VAL A 17 22.13 -15.11 27.53
N LEU A 18 21.74 -14.69 28.75
CA LEU A 18 20.83 -13.58 28.96
C LEU A 18 21.44 -12.22 28.58
N ALA A 19 22.74 -12.02 28.82
CA ALA A 19 23.46 -10.82 28.38
C ALA A 19 23.61 -10.74 26.85
N ALA A 20 23.79 -11.88 26.18
CA ALA A 20 23.83 -11.94 24.71
C ALA A 20 22.46 -11.60 24.05
N LEU A 21 21.36 -11.86 24.75
CA LEU A 21 19.99 -11.50 24.29
C LEU A 21 19.65 -10.02 24.53
N ALA A 22 20.42 -9.32 25.37
CA ALA A 22 20.22 -7.90 25.69
C ALA A 22 21.12 -6.94 24.89
N LEU A 23 22.01 -7.45 24.05
CA LEU A 23 22.84 -6.60 23.18
C LEU A 23 21.94 -6.03 22.06
N PRO A 24 21.97 -4.70 21.86
CA PRO A 24 21.33 -4.13 20.69
C PRO A 24 21.93 -4.77 19.43
N PRO A 25 21.13 -5.02 18.38
CA PRO A 25 21.65 -5.59 17.14
C PRO A 25 22.81 -4.74 16.62
N ALA A 26 23.90 -5.41 16.23
CA ALA A 26 25.07 -4.74 15.68
C ALA A 26 24.64 -3.78 14.55
N PRO A 27 25.19 -2.57 14.47
CA PRO A 27 24.86 -1.63 13.39
C PRO A 27 25.19 -2.30 12.04
N VAL A 28 24.29 -2.13 11.07
CA VAL A 28 24.50 -2.64 9.70
C VAL A 28 25.67 -1.86 9.11
N THR A 29 26.80 -2.53 8.91
CA THR A 29 28.01 -1.90 8.37
C THR A 29 27.72 -1.33 6.98
N GLY A 30 27.89 -0.02 6.82
CA GLY A 30 27.81 0.69 5.54
C GLY A 30 26.60 1.58 5.31
N GLN A 31 25.48 1.42 6.02
CA GLN A 31 24.29 2.28 5.85
C GLN A 31 24.28 3.37 6.92
N THR A 32 24.50 4.62 6.55
CA THR A 32 24.52 5.76 7.49
C THR A 32 23.13 6.32 7.77
N LYS A 33 22.19 6.16 6.84
CA LYS A 33 20.80 6.64 6.92
C LYS A 33 19.92 5.85 5.98
N LEU A 34 18.65 5.64 6.33
CA LEU A 34 17.59 5.15 5.45
C LEU A 34 16.58 6.25 5.18
N VAL A 35 15.97 6.24 4.00
CA VAL A 35 14.88 7.16 3.63
C VAL A 35 13.61 6.35 3.37
N MET A 36 12.51 6.72 4.04
CA MET A 36 11.19 6.12 3.85
C MET A 36 10.28 7.11 3.15
N VAL A 37 9.79 6.74 1.95
CA VAL A 37 8.93 7.57 1.11
C VAL A 37 7.48 7.10 1.13
N PHE A 38 6.56 8.06 1.15
CA PHE A 38 5.11 7.86 1.08
C PHE A 38 4.54 8.56 -0.15
N VAL A 39 3.52 7.94 -0.78
CA VAL A 39 2.71 8.59 -1.82
C VAL A 39 1.74 9.59 -1.19
N PRO A 40 1.39 10.71 -1.86
CA PRO A 40 0.53 11.77 -1.30
C PRO A 40 -0.96 11.40 -1.44
N SER A 41 -1.38 10.24 -0.92
CA SER A 41 -2.75 9.74 -1.07
C SER A 41 -3.77 10.42 -0.13
N ARG A 42 -3.27 11.13 0.91
CA ARG A 42 -4.03 11.92 1.89
C ARG A 42 -3.36 13.28 2.11
N GLU A 43 -3.80 14.00 3.14
CA GLU A 43 -3.18 15.25 3.58
C GLU A 43 -1.71 15.00 3.99
N THR A 44 -0.81 15.79 3.44
CA THR A 44 0.64 15.63 3.62
C THR A 44 1.04 15.63 5.10
N ASP A 45 0.46 16.51 5.91
CA ASP A 45 0.79 16.63 7.34
C ASP A 45 0.39 15.37 8.11
N VAL A 46 -0.74 14.74 7.77
CA VAL A 46 -1.21 13.50 8.39
C VAL A 46 -0.27 12.34 8.05
N ILE A 47 0.13 12.25 6.78
CA ILE A 47 1.08 11.22 6.32
C ILE A 47 2.43 11.42 7.00
N LEU A 48 2.93 12.66 7.02
CA LEU A 48 4.25 12.97 7.59
C LEU A 48 4.30 12.67 9.10
N ALA A 49 3.28 13.09 9.86
CA ALA A 49 3.21 12.84 11.29
C ALA A 49 3.22 11.34 11.61
N SER A 50 2.36 10.56 10.95
CA SER A 50 2.29 9.11 11.13
C SER A 50 3.56 8.40 10.64
N GLY A 51 4.08 8.81 9.48
CA GLY A 51 5.31 8.28 8.90
C GLY A 51 6.52 8.51 9.80
N GLN A 52 6.63 9.68 10.44
CA GLN A 52 7.70 9.98 11.39
C GLN A 52 7.66 9.08 12.64
N ILE A 53 6.46 8.72 13.13
CA ILE A 53 6.33 7.75 14.23
C ILE A 53 6.90 6.40 13.79
N LEU A 54 6.44 5.89 12.65
CA LEU A 54 6.92 4.62 12.09
C LEU A 54 8.43 4.65 11.80
N GLY A 55 8.92 5.74 11.20
CA GLY A 55 10.33 5.95 10.91
C GLY A 55 11.20 5.91 12.17
N ARG A 56 10.79 6.58 13.25
CA ARG A 56 11.49 6.50 14.54
C ARG A 56 11.50 5.09 15.13
N MET A 57 10.37 4.36 15.05
CA MET A 57 10.29 2.99 15.55
C MET A 57 11.23 2.05 14.77
N ILE A 58 11.29 2.20 13.44
CA ILE A 58 12.22 1.44 12.59
C ILE A 58 13.66 1.83 12.90
N SER A 59 13.95 3.14 13.05
CA SER A 59 15.28 3.67 13.38
C SER A 59 15.82 3.06 14.67
N VAL A 60 15.03 3.09 15.75
CA VAL A 60 15.40 2.49 17.04
C VAL A 60 15.65 0.99 16.89
N ALA A 61 14.79 0.29 16.16
CA ALA A 61 14.86 -1.16 16.02
C ALA A 61 16.03 -1.64 15.13
N LEU A 62 16.49 -0.81 14.19
CA LEU A 62 17.60 -1.14 13.29
C LEU A 62 18.94 -0.56 13.76
N GLY A 63 18.93 0.46 14.63
CA GLY A 63 20.14 1.23 15.01
C GLY A 63 20.64 2.15 13.89
N VAL A 64 19.77 2.49 12.91
CA VAL A 64 20.09 3.35 11.76
C VAL A 64 19.05 4.45 11.65
N PRO A 65 19.43 5.74 11.50
CA PRO A 65 18.47 6.84 11.31
C PRO A 65 17.56 6.58 10.12
N VAL A 66 16.25 6.84 10.28
CA VAL A 66 15.25 6.76 9.21
C VAL A 66 14.62 8.14 9.02
N GLU A 67 14.87 8.74 7.86
CA GLU A 67 14.22 9.97 7.43
C GLU A 67 12.91 9.63 6.73
N THR A 68 11.86 10.42 6.97
CA THR A 68 10.53 10.23 6.37
C THR A 68 10.21 11.36 5.43
N VAL A 69 9.78 11.02 4.22
CA VAL A 69 9.46 11.97 3.15
C VAL A 69 8.09 11.62 2.55
N VAL A 70 7.25 12.63 2.34
CA VAL A 70 6.06 12.55 1.50
C VAL A 70 6.40 13.11 0.14
N SER A 71 6.23 12.33 -0.92
CA SER A 71 6.51 12.77 -2.29
C SER A 71 5.48 13.76 -2.79
N THR A 72 5.83 14.55 -3.81
CA THR A 72 4.94 15.53 -4.43
C THR A 72 3.90 14.90 -5.38
N SER A 73 4.16 13.68 -5.87
CA SER A 73 3.25 12.88 -6.70
C SER A 73 3.55 11.39 -6.51
N TYR A 74 2.68 10.55 -7.01
CA TYR A 74 2.90 9.09 -7.03
C TYR A 74 4.12 8.71 -7.87
N THR A 75 4.28 9.34 -9.04
CA THR A 75 5.47 9.16 -9.89
C THR A 75 6.75 9.60 -9.20
N ALA A 76 6.72 10.70 -8.42
CA ALA A 76 7.90 11.16 -7.68
C ALA A 76 8.34 10.15 -6.61
N ALA A 77 7.41 9.40 -5.99
CA ALA A 77 7.76 8.31 -5.08
C ALA A 77 8.45 7.15 -5.80
N ILE A 78 7.94 6.75 -6.97
CA ILE A 78 8.57 5.74 -7.84
C ILE A 78 9.99 6.15 -8.18
N GLU A 79 10.17 7.39 -8.64
CA GLU A 79 11.48 7.93 -9.02
C GLU A 79 12.44 8.01 -7.83
N ALA A 80 11.95 8.35 -6.64
CA ALA A 80 12.78 8.38 -5.44
C ALA A 80 13.33 6.99 -5.10
N MET A 81 12.49 5.94 -5.18
CA MET A 81 12.91 4.55 -4.97
C MET A 81 13.94 4.11 -6.03
N CYS A 82 13.64 4.36 -7.30
CA CYS A 82 14.48 3.89 -8.41
C CYS A 82 15.83 4.62 -8.52
N ALA A 83 15.84 5.91 -8.20
CA ALA A 83 17.08 6.69 -8.14
C ALA A 83 17.96 6.37 -6.90
N GLY A 84 17.45 5.55 -5.95
CA GLY A 84 18.14 5.26 -4.69
C GLY A 84 18.12 6.44 -3.71
N ARG A 85 17.16 7.36 -3.85
CA ARG A 85 16.90 8.44 -2.90
C ARG A 85 15.94 8.02 -1.79
N ALA A 86 15.28 6.86 -1.95
CA ALA A 86 14.47 6.23 -0.92
C ALA A 86 14.79 4.73 -0.87
N ASP A 87 14.79 4.18 0.33
CA ASP A 87 15.15 2.80 0.64
C ASP A 87 13.93 1.96 0.97
N ILE A 88 12.92 2.59 1.59
CA ILE A 88 11.64 1.99 2.00
C ILE A 88 10.52 2.81 1.36
N GLY A 89 9.52 2.15 0.79
CA GLY A 89 8.37 2.81 0.17
C GLY A 89 7.04 2.27 0.72
N ALA A 90 6.12 3.17 1.07
CA ALA A 90 4.72 2.84 1.24
C ALA A 90 3.99 3.25 -0.05
N LEU A 91 3.84 2.30 -0.96
CA LEU A 91 3.34 2.52 -2.32
C LEU A 91 1.98 1.85 -2.51
N ASN A 92 1.12 2.48 -3.30
CA ASN A 92 -0.06 1.78 -3.79
C ASN A 92 0.35 0.68 -4.79
N PRO A 93 -0.51 -0.32 -5.06
CA PRO A 93 -0.15 -1.48 -5.89
C PRO A 93 0.34 -1.12 -7.29
N PHE A 94 -0.23 -0.12 -7.94
CA PHE A 94 0.21 0.26 -9.30
C PHE A 94 1.57 0.96 -9.28
N SER A 95 1.79 1.89 -8.34
CA SER A 95 3.11 2.49 -8.13
C SER A 95 4.17 1.45 -7.78
N TYR A 96 3.82 0.41 -7.00
CA TYR A 96 4.70 -0.72 -6.74
C TYR A 96 5.06 -1.46 -8.04
N VAL A 97 4.07 -1.85 -8.83
CA VAL A 97 4.32 -2.56 -10.11
C VAL A 97 5.23 -1.73 -11.02
N LEU A 98 4.96 -0.43 -11.18
CA LEU A 98 5.81 0.45 -11.99
C LEU A 98 7.25 0.53 -11.45
N ALA A 99 7.43 0.67 -10.13
CA ALA A 99 8.76 0.71 -9.52
C ALA A 99 9.47 -0.64 -9.61
N HIS A 100 8.75 -1.75 -9.46
CA HIS A 100 9.31 -3.10 -9.63
C HIS A 100 9.82 -3.31 -11.06
N GLU A 101 9.02 -3.02 -12.07
CA GLU A 101 9.41 -3.13 -13.49
C GLU A 101 10.58 -2.22 -13.84
N LYS A 102 10.61 -1.00 -13.26
CA LYS A 102 11.66 -0.01 -13.52
C LYS A 102 13.00 -0.35 -12.88
N CYS A 103 13.00 -0.77 -11.63
CA CYS A 103 14.23 -0.85 -10.84
C CYS A 103 14.27 -2.00 -9.82
N GLY A 104 13.32 -2.94 -9.89
CA GLY A 104 13.36 -4.17 -9.11
C GLY A 104 13.11 -3.96 -7.60
N VAL A 105 12.35 -2.94 -7.17
CA VAL A 105 11.96 -2.85 -5.76
C VAL A 105 11.17 -4.09 -5.36
N GLU A 106 11.33 -4.53 -4.11
CA GLU A 106 10.73 -5.76 -3.61
C GLU A 106 9.61 -5.43 -2.60
N VAL A 107 8.51 -6.20 -2.64
CA VAL A 107 7.47 -6.13 -1.62
C VAL A 107 7.92 -6.86 -0.36
N SER A 108 7.87 -6.19 0.77
CA SER A 108 8.19 -6.77 2.10
C SER A 108 6.94 -7.19 2.85
N ALA A 109 5.88 -6.41 2.76
CA ALA A 109 4.59 -6.66 3.38
C ALA A 109 3.49 -5.92 2.63
N ILE A 110 2.25 -6.29 2.90
CA ILE A 110 1.07 -5.54 2.45
C ILE A 110 0.24 -5.08 3.63
N SER A 111 -0.53 -4.03 3.41
CA SER A 111 -1.48 -3.51 4.38
C SER A 111 -2.69 -4.42 4.52
N VAL A 112 -3.24 -4.47 5.73
CA VAL A 112 -4.54 -5.10 6.03
C VAL A 112 -5.49 -3.99 6.44
N ARG A 113 -6.66 -3.93 5.79
CA ARG A 113 -7.74 -2.99 6.09
C ARG A 113 -9.05 -3.75 6.19
N PHE A 114 -9.86 -3.45 7.20
CA PHE A 114 -11.13 -4.16 7.44
C PHE A 114 -10.95 -5.70 7.49
N GLY A 115 -9.82 -6.15 8.05
CA GLY A 115 -9.46 -7.56 8.14
C GLY A 115 -9.08 -8.21 6.79
N LEU A 116 -8.96 -7.43 5.70
CA LEU A 116 -8.74 -7.95 4.34
C LEU A 116 -7.40 -7.49 3.76
N PRO A 117 -6.71 -8.37 3.00
CA PRO A 117 -5.48 -8.05 2.29
C PRO A 117 -5.74 -7.37 0.92
N TYR A 118 -6.97 -6.97 0.65
CA TYR A 118 -7.42 -6.29 -0.57
C TYR A 118 -8.50 -5.25 -0.24
N TYR A 119 -8.75 -4.33 -1.16
CA TYR A 119 -9.76 -3.27 -1.08
C TYR A 119 -10.40 -3.05 -2.46
N ARG A 120 -11.26 -2.05 -2.62
CA ARG A 120 -11.87 -1.69 -3.90
C ARG A 120 -11.70 -0.21 -4.18
N ALA A 121 -11.73 0.15 -5.45
CA ALA A 121 -12.01 1.53 -5.82
C ALA A 121 -13.53 1.76 -5.83
N GLN A 122 -13.92 2.99 -5.53
CA GLN A 122 -15.30 3.45 -5.68
C GLN A 122 -15.37 4.60 -6.68
N ILE A 123 -16.45 4.65 -7.45
CA ILE A 123 -16.84 5.81 -8.27
C ILE A 123 -17.97 6.50 -7.53
N SER A 124 -17.78 7.79 -7.26
CA SER A 124 -18.72 8.60 -6.49
C SER A 124 -19.16 9.82 -7.27
N VAL A 125 -20.36 10.29 -6.96
CA VAL A 125 -20.98 11.48 -7.54
C VAL A 125 -21.63 12.33 -6.44
N ARG A 126 -21.99 13.57 -6.75
CA ARG A 126 -22.81 14.37 -5.84
C ARG A 126 -24.22 13.80 -5.77
N ALA A 127 -24.79 13.68 -4.57
CA ALA A 127 -26.06 13.00 -4.33
C ALA A 127 -27.25 13.64 -5.07
N ASP A 128 -27.22 14.97 -5.25
CA ASP A 128 -28.24 15.77 -5.94
C ASP A 128 -28.00 15.94 -7.45
N ALA A 129 -26.95 15.31 -8.02
CA ALA A 129 -26.61 15.44 -9.45
C ALA A 129 -27.53 14.63 -10.38
N GLY A 130 -28.44 13.80 -9.85
CA GLY A 130 -29.29 12.94 -10.66
C GLY A 130 -28.58 11.77 -11.34
N ILE A 131 -27.29 11.55 -11.03
CA ILE A 131 -26.46 10.48 -11.59
C ILE A 131 -26.49 9.27 -10.64
N ASN A 132 -26.83 8.09 -11.14
CA ASN A 132 -26.96 6.86 -10.35
C ASN A 132 -26.18 5.69 -10.93
N THR A 133 -25.75 5.77 -12.19
CA THR A 133 -25.09 4.72 -12.93
C THR A 133 -23.87 5.24 -13.69
N ILE A 134 -22.93 4.35 -14.02
CA ILE A 134 -21.76 4.72 -14.81
C ILE A 134 -22.11 5.30 -16.20
N PRO A 135 -23.08 4.76 -16.98
CA PRO A 135 -23.44 5.34 -18.26
C PRO A 135 -23.86 6.82 -18.19
N GLU A 136 -24.49 7.26 -17.10
CA GLU A 136 -24.94 8.65 -16.90
C GLU A 136 -23.78 9.64 -16.68
N LEU A 137 -22.57 9.14 -16.42
CA LEU A 137 -21.34 9.94 -16.36
C LEU A 137 -20.78 10.29 -17.75
N ARG A 138 -21.33 9.73 -18.85
CA ARG A 138 -20.88 10.07 -20.20
C ARG A 138 -21.00 11.56 -20.46
N GLY A 139 -19.89 12.18 -20.93
CA GLY A 139 -19.84 13.60 -21.21
C GLY A 139 -19.86 14.52 -19.99
N LYS A 140 -19.69 13.97 -18.80
CA LYS A 140 -19.58 14.70 -17.53
C LYS A 140 -18.13 15.04 -17.20
N LYS A 141 -17.91 15.97 -16.27
CA LYS A 141 -16.58 16.25 -15.71
C LYS A 141 -16.22 15.22 -14.64
N PHE A 142 -15.00 14.70 -14.68
CA PHE A 142 -14.59 13.64 -13.78
C PHE A 142 -13.20 13.87 -13.17
N ALA A 143 -13.05 13.55 -11.88
CA ALA A 143 -11.79 13.63 -11.18
C ALA A 143 -11.18 12.25 -10.94
N PHE A 144 -9.96 12.07 -11.41
CA PHE A 144 -9.04 11.01 -10.99
C PHE A 144 -8.09 11.52 -9.92
N VAL A 145 -7.38 10.62 -9.24
CA VAL A 145 -6.40 11.00 -8.20
C VAL A 145 -5.07 11.37 -8.85
N ASP A 146 -4.42 10.40 -9.49
CA ASP A 146 -3.07 10.51 -10.09
C ASP A 146 -2.93 9.39 -11.13
N PRO A 147 -2.22 9.60 -12.25
CA PRO A 147 -2.03 8.57 -13.28
C PRO A 147 -1.41 7.26 -12.76
N ALA A 148 -0.61 7.29 -11.68
CA ALA A 148 -0.02 6.12 -11.06
C ALA A 148 -0.84 5.60 -9.85
N SER A 149 -2.06 6.11 -9.62
CA SER A 149 -2.96 5.63 -8.57
C SER A 149 -3.73 4.39 -9.02
N THR A 150 -3.75 3.34 -8.20
CA THR A 150 -4.48 2.10 -8.48
C THR A 150 -5.99 2.30 -8.45
N SER A 151 -6.52 2.78 -7.31
CA SER A 151 -7.96 2.98 -7.10
C SER A 151 -8.48 4.32 -7.59
N GLY A 152 -7.58 5.30 -7.73
CA GLY A 152 -7.93 6.62 -8.22
C GLY A 152 -7.85 6.77 -9.75
N TYR A 153 -7.28 5.79 -10.47
CA TYR A 153 -7.18 5.83 -11.92
C TYR A 153 -7.24 4.44 -12.57
N LEU A 154 -6.27 3.56 -12.32
CA LEU A 154 -6.08 2.34 -13.11
C LEU A 154 -7.33 1.44 -13.15
N PHE A 155 -7.86 1.07 -11.98
CA PHE A 155 -9.00 0.15 -11.90
C PHE A 155 -10.31 0.78 -12.38
N PRO A 156 -10.65 2.04 -12.04
CA PRO A 156 -11.79 2.75 -12.63
C PRO A 156 -11.71 2.86 -14.15
N ALA A 157 -10.55 3.18 -14.73
CA ALA A 157 -10.37 3.25 -16.17
C ALA A 157 -10.52 1.85 -16.82
N ALA A 158 -9.92 0.80 -16.22
CA ALA A 158 -10.10 -0.57 -16.69
C ALA A 158 -11.57 -1.02 -16.64
N MET A 159 -12.31 -0.65 -15.58
CA MET A 159 -13.73 -0.92 -15.44
C MET A 159 -14.54 -0.25 -16.56
N LEU A 160 -14.27 1.02 -16.89
CA LEU A 160 -14.90 1.72 -18.01
C LEU A 160 -14.66 0.98 -19.33
N LYS A 161 -13.41 0.57 -19.57
CA LYS A 161 -13.05 -0.18 -20.79
C LYS A 161 -13.73 -1.55 -20.86
N GLN A 162 -13.88 -2.25 -19.73
CA GLN A 162 -14.63 -3.51 -19.64
C GLN A 162 -16.11 -3.34 -19.96
N MET A 163 -16.68 -2.17 -19.66
CA MET A 163 -18.05 -1.80 -20.04
C MET A 163 -18.18 -1.34 -21.51
N GLY A 164 -17.11 -1.38 -22.30
CA GLY A 164 -17.08 -0.98 -23.70
C GLY A 164 -16.90 0.52 -23.93
N TYR A 165 -16.50 1.28 -22.90
CA TYR A 165 -16.22 2.70 -23.02
C TYR A 165 -14.72 2.95 -23.20
N ASP A 166 -14.36 3.97 -23.99
CA ASP A 166 -13.02 4.49 -24.10
C ASP A 166 -12.81 5.50 -22.94
N PRO A 167 -11.97 5.20 -21.94
CA PRO A 167 -11.77 6.08 -20.78
C PRO A 167 -11.34 7.49 -21.15
N ASP A 168 -10.57 7.65 -22.24
CA ASP A 168 -10.04 8.94 -22.69
C ASP A 168 -11.09 9.82 -23.40
N LYS A 169 -12.23 9.21 -23.80
CA LYS A 169 -13.32 9.89 -24.53
C LYS A 169 -14.66 9.86 -23.83
N PHE A 170 -14.74 9.12 -22.71
CA PHE A 170 -16.00 8.92 -22.01
C PHE A 170 -16.49 10.18 -21.30
N PHE A 171 -15.57 10.93 -20.72
CA PHE A 171 -15.82 12.17 -20.01
C PHE A 171 -15.62 13.37 -20.92
N SER A 172 -16.31 14.51 -20.64
CA SER A 172 -16.07 15.76 -21.35
C SER A 172 -14.75 16.43 -20.93
N GLU A 173 -14.38 16.23 -19.67
CA GLU A 173 -13.16 16.74 -19.06
C GLU A 173 -12.72 15.82 -17.93
N THR A 174 -11.43 15.56 -17.84
CA THR A 174 -10.82 14.81 -16.73
C THR A 174 -9.77 15.67 -16.04
N VAL A 175 -9.74 15.62 -14.71
CA VAL A 175 -8.72 16.29 -13.89
C VAL A 175 -8.04 15.28 -12.98
N PHE A 176 -6.75 15.47 -12.69
CA PHE A 176 -6.03 14.75 -11.68
C PHE A 176 -5.92 15.61 -10.42
N ALA A 177 -6.64 15.23 -9.35
CA ALA A 177 -6.77 16.03 -8.13
C ALA A 177 -5.59 15.88 -7.14
N GLY A 178 -4.64 14.97 -7.41
CA GLY A 178 -3.42 14.74 -6.65
C GLY A 178 -3.60 13.85 -5.41
N SER A 179 -4.79 13.86 -4.77
CA SER A 179 -5.08 13.01 -3.60
C SER A 179 -6.54 12.58 -3.55
N HIS A 180 -6.83 11.52 -2.79
CA HIS A 180 -8.20 11.04 -2.64
C HIS A 180 -9.13 12.04 -1.94
N PRO A 181 -8.73 12.72 -0.85
CA PRO A 181 -9.54 13.78 -0.27
C PRO A 181 -9.90 14.88 -1.25
N ASN A 182 -8.98 15.28 -2.12
CA ASN A 182 -9.23 16.32 -3.12
C ASN A 182 -10.29 15.89 -4.14
N VAL A 183 -10.30 14.62 -4.57
CA VAL A 183 -11.38 14.09 -5.42
C VAL A 183 -12.73 14.19 -4.72
N ILE A 184 -12.81 13.75 -3.45
CA ILE A 184 -14.05 13.84 -2.66
C ILE A 184 -14.52 15.30 -2.52
N LEU A 185 -13.59 16.21 -2.22
CA LEU A 185 -13.91 17.64 -2.08
C LEU A 185 -14.33 18.28 -3.41
N ALA A 186 -13.72 17.88 -4.53
CA ALA A 186 -14.13 18.37 -5.85
C ALA A 186 -15.57 17.97 -6.20
N ILE A 187 -15.98 16.73 -5.87
CA ILE A 187 -17.36 16.25 -6.01
C ILE A 187 -18.27 17.02 -5.05
N TYR A 188 -17.91 17.10 -3.77
CA TYR A 188 -18.67 17.75 -2.73
C TYR A 188 -19.00 19.21 -3.08
N ARG A 189 -18.03 19.93 -3.64
CA ARG A 189 -18.14 21.33 -4.06
C ARG A 189 -18.80 21.52 -5.42
N GLY A 190 -19.09 20.43 -6.15
CA GLY A 190 -19.67 20.50 -7.50
C GLY A 190 -18.69 21.02 -8.57
N GLN A 191 -17.39 20.91 -8.33
CA GLN A 191 -16.35 21.26 -9.32
C GLN A 191 -16.25 20.22 -10.44
N VAL A 192 -16.60 18.96 -10.11
CA VAL A 192 -16.76 17.84 -11.03
C VAL A 192 -18.07 17.11 -10.75
N ASP A 193 -18.58 16.38 -11.73
CA ASP A 193 -19.82 15.60 -11.61
C ASP A 193 -19.59 14.27 -10.91
N GLY A 194 -18.40 13.69 -11.06
CA GLY A 194 -18.01 12.44 -10.43
C GLY A 194 -16.49 12.31 -10.26
N GLY A 195 -16.07 11.27 -9.58
CA GLY A 195 -14.66 10.98 -9.39
C GLY A 195 -14.42 9.58 -8.81
N SER A 196 -13.18 9.13 -8.87
CA SER A 196 -12.76 7.84 -8.36
C SER A 196 -11.79 7.97 -7.19
N SER A 197 -11.96 7.09 -6.20
CA SER A 197 -11.14 7.05 -5.00
C SER A 197 -11.05 5.63 -4.46
N PHE A 198 -10.26 5.41 -3.38
CA PHE A 198 -10.41 4.17 -2.64
C PHE A 198 -11.76 4.13 -1.91
N GLU A 199 -12.23 2.92 -1.62
CA GLU A 199 -13.47 2.66 -0.88
C GLU A 199 -13.45 3.42 0.46
N ASP A 200 -14.52 4.17 0.74
CA ASP A 200 -14.69 5.01 1.93
C ASP A 200 -13.72 6.20 2.10
N ALA A 201 -13.10 6.67 1.01
CA ALA A 201 -12.27 7.88 1.04
C ALA A 201 -13.00 9.12 1.60
N ARG A 202 -14.33 9.14 1.59
CA ARG A 202 -15.16 10.20 2.19
C ARG A 202 -14.89 10.41 3.68
N SER A 203 -14.52 9.33 4.39
CA SER A 203 -14.18 9.39 5.82
C SER A 203 -12.98 10.28 6.11
N THR A 204 -12.08 10.46 5.15
CA THR A 204 -10.88 11.29 5.32
C THR A 204 -11.19 12.77 5.51
N VAL A 205 -12.32 13.25 4.98
CA VAL A 205 -12.74 14.66 5.06
C VAL A 205 -13.96 14.85 5.97
N GLN A 206 -14.50 13.78 6.55
CA GLN A 206 -15.74 13.82 7.33
C GLN A 206 -15.65 14.71 8.58
N ALA A 207 -14.47 14.80 9.21
CA ALA A 207 -14.28 15.67 10.38
C ALA A 207 -14.48 17.17 10.03
N GLN A 208 -14.08 17.58 8.81
CA GLN A 208 -14.23 18.95 8.32
C GLN A 208 -15.57 19.18 7.60
N PHE A 209 -16.15 18.14 7.00
CA PHE A 209 -17.39 18.17 6.22
C PHE A 209 -18.32 17.05 6.72
N PRO A 210 -19.03 17.26 7.87
CA PRO A 210 -19.81 16.20 8.53
C PRO A 210 -20.92 15.59 7.66
N ASP A 211 -21.43 16.33 6.69
CA ASP A 211 -22.48 15.91 5.75
C ASP A 211 -21.94 15.25 4.47
N VAL A 212 -20.62 15.02 4.36
CA VAL A 212 -20.01 14.46 3.14
C VAL A 212 -20.57 13.08 2.78
N MET A 213 -20.92 12.27 3.78
CA MET A 213 -21.49 10.93 3.55
C MET A 213 -22.86 10.99 2.85
N GLN A 214 -23.64 12.05 3.10
CA GLN A 214 -24.93 12.29 2.49
C GLN A 214 -24.81 13.00 1.12
N ARG A 215 -23.83 13.90 0.98
CA ARG A 215 -23.66 14.72 -0.23
C ARG A 215 -22.86 14.05 -1.33
N VAL A 216 -21.96 13.13 -0.99
CA VAL A 216 -21.16 12.37 -1.95
C VAL A 216 -21.52 10.90 -1.82
N LYS A 217 -22.20 10.35 -2.83
CA LYS A 217 -22.63 8.95 -2.84
C LYS A 217 -21.80 8.10 -3.79
N PRO A 218 -21.40 6.88 -3.43
CA PRO A 218 -20.86 5.92 -4.36
C PRO A 218 -21.98 5.39 -5.28
N ILE A 219 -21.64 5.20 -6.57
CA ILE A 219 -22.54 4.60 -7.57
C ILE A 219 -21.99 3.27 -8.13
N ALA A 220 -20.70 3.02 -7.95
CA ALA A 220 -20.08 1.77 -8.38
C ALA A 220 -18.82 1.47 -7.58
N TYR A 221 -18.48 0.18 -7.53
CA TYR A 221 -17.23 -0.34 -6.99
C TYR A 221 -16.55 -1.21 -8.05
N THR A 222 -15.22 -1.17 -8.08
CA THR A 222 -14.43 -2.03 -8.97
C THR A 222 -14.31 -3.46 -8.42
N ASN A 223 -13.70 -4.34 -9.20
CA ASN A 223 -13.17 -5.59 -8.69
C ASN A 223 -12.17 -5.32 -7.55
N PRO A 224 -11.95 -6.30 -6.65
CA PRO A 224 -10.96 -6.19 -5.58
C PRO A 224 -9.56 -5.92 -6.12
N ILE A 225 -8.82 -5.13 -5.36
CA ILE A 225 -7.47 -4.66 -5.63
C ILE A 225 -6.57 -5.20 -4.51
N PRO A 226 -5.45 -5.90 -4.78
CA PRO A 226 -4.42 -6.17 -3.78
C PRO A 226 -4.10 -4.91 -2.97
N ASN A 227 -3.92 -5.04 -1.65
CA ASN A 227 -3.76 -3.84 -0.80
C ASN A 227 -2.37 -3.19 -0.95
N ASP A 228 -2.22 -1.98 -0.38
CA ASP A 228 -0.99 -1.18 -0.47
C ASP A 228 0.23 -1.93 0.04
N THR A 229 1.37 -1.66 -0.59
CA THR A 229 2.63 -2.35 -0.36
C THR A 229 3.56 -1.57 0.55
N TRP A 230 4.33 -2.30 1.34
CA TRP A 230 5.53 -1.83 2.02
C TRP A 230 6.72 -2.45 1.31
N THR A 231 7.47 -1.62 0.60
CA THR A 231 8.51 -2.03 -0.33
C THR A 231 9.89 -1.66 0.17
N VAL A 232 10.88 -2.36 -0.33
CA VAL A 232 12.30 -2.07 -0.06
C VAL A 232 13.09 -2.02 -1.36
N SER A 233 14.10 -1.17 -1.40
CA SER A 233 15.02 -1.07 -2.52
C SER A 233 15.82 -2.37 -2.68
N SER A 234 15.90 -2.89 -3.90
CA SER A 234 16.76 -4.04 -4.23
C SER A 234 18.25 -3.74 -4.08
N LYS A 235 18.64 -2.48 -3.99
CA LYS A 235 20.03 -2.04 -3.75
C LYS A 235 20.52 -2.31 -2.31
N LEU A 236 19.59 -2.48 -1.37
CA LEU A 236 19.93 -2.85 0.01
C LEU A 236 20.39 -4.32 0.07
N SER A 237 21.27 -4.64 1.02
CA SER A 237 21.66 -6.03 1.25
C SER A 237 20.47 -6.91 1.61
N ALA A 238 20.50 -8.19 1.24
CA ALA A 238 19.44 -9.14 1.56
C ALA A 238 19.14 -9.20 3.07
N GLU A 239 20.21 -9.13 3.90
CA GLU A 239 20.09 -9.09 5.35
C GLU A 239 19.32 -7.86 5.83
N LEU A 240 19.65 -6.66 5.32
CA LEU A 240 18.98 -5.43 5.71
C LEU A 240 17.53 -5.43 5.26
N ARG A 241 17.22 -5.91 4.04
CA ARG A 241 15.84 -6.07 3.57
C ARG A 241 15.03 -7.00 4.50
N ALA A 242 15.60 -8.14 4.88
CA ALA A 242 14.95 -9.06 5.81
C ALA A 242 14.72 -8.43 7.20
N ARG A 243 15.68 -7.67 7.71
CA ARG A 243 15.55 -6.94 8.98
C ARG A 243 14.48 -5.87 8.90
N ILE A 244 14.43 -5.07 7.83
CA ILE A 244 13.37 -4.06 7.60
C ILE A 244 12.01 -4.72 7.60
N LYS A 245 11.84 -5.82 6.85
CA LYS A 245 10.59 -6.61 6.81
C LYS A 245 10.17 -7.07 8.22
N ASP A 246 11.06 -7.72 8.97
CA ASP A 246 10.77 -8.17 10.34
C ASP A 246 10.32 -6.99 11.23
N ARG A 247 10.99 -5.84 11.13
CA ARG A 247 10.65 -4.67 11.95
C ARG A 247 9.31 -4.06 11.56
N LEU A 248 9.00 -3.94 10.28
CA LEU A 248 7.68 -3.49 9.81
C LEU A 248 6.56 -4.36 10.38
N LEU A 249 6.70 -5.69 10.27
CA LEU A 249 5.70 -6.64 10.79
C LEU A 249 5.53 -6.54 12.31
N ARG A 250 6.63 -6.43 13.07
CA ARG A 250 6.59 -6.27 14.54
C ARG A 250 5.98 -4.94 14.97
N ILE A 251 6.38 -3.84 14.34
CA ILE A 251 5.83 -2.50 14.63
C ILE A 251 4.31 -2.50 14.43
N ALA A 252 3.82 -3.16 13.40
CA ALA A 252 2.39 -3.27 13.11
C ALA A 252 1.59 -4.04 14.20
N THR A 253 2.26 -4.72 15.14
CA THR A 253 1.59 -5.38 16.28
C THR A 253 1.58 -4.55 17.57
N THR A 254 2.39 -3.49 17.66
CA THR A 254 2.46 -2.60 18.84
C THR A 254 1.31 -1.61 18.87
N ALA A 255 0.99 -1.05 20.04
CA ALA A 255 -0.07 -0.05 20.19
C ALA A 255 0.22 1.20 19.33
N ASP A 256 1.40 1.80 19.50
CA ASP A 256 1.81 3.02 18.78
C ASP A 256 1.92 2.79 17.27
N GLY A 257 2.42 1.62 16.86
CA GLY A 257 2.52 1.26 15.44
C GLY A 257 1.15 1.09 14.79
N LYS A 258 0.20 0.42 15.47
CA LYS A 258 -1.19 0.30 15.01
C LYS A 258 -1.88 1.66 14.92
N GLU A 259 -1.65 2.54 15.88
CA GLU A 259 -2.21 3.89 15.85
C GLU A 259 -1.63 4.70 14.69
N ALA A 260 -0.32 4.69 14.51
CA ALA A 260 0.34 5.37 13.40
C ALA A 260 -0.14 4.84 12.03
N LEU A 261 -0.24 3.52 11.86
CA LEU A 261 -0.75 2.89 10.64
C LEU A 261 -2.21 3.24 10.36
N ARG A 262 -3.05 3.27 11.39
CA ARG A 262 -4.47 3.66 11.28
C ARG A 262 -4.61 5.12 10.85
N ASN A 263 -3.84 6.02 11.46
CA ASN A 263 -3.85 7.43 11.12
C ASN A 263 -3.25 7.68 9.72
N LEU A 264 -2.26 6.88 9.32
CA LEU A 264 -1.61 6.99 8.00
C LEU A 264 -2.62 6.73 6.86
N TYR A 265 -3.17 5.53 6.75
CA TYR A 265 -4.02 5.10 5.64
C TYR A 265 -5.15 4.16 6.07
N SER A 266 -5.65 4.27 7.31
CA SER A 266 -6.66 3.38 7.89
C SER A 266 -6.20 1.90 7.89
N ILE A 267 -4.90 1.66 8.10
CA ILE A 267 -4.30 0.34 8.11
C ILE A 267 -4.45 -0.26 9.51
N GLU A 268 -4.96 -1.49 9.59
CA GLU A 268 -5.15 -2.23 10.85
C GLU A 268 -3.95 -3.09 11.21
N GLY A 269 -3.14 -3.48 10.20
CA GLY A 269 -1.96 -4.30 10.36
C GLY A 269 -1.19 -4.47 9.07
N LEU A 270 -0.03 -5.12 9.18
CA LEU A 270 0.79 -5.53 8.04
C LEU A 270 0.91 -7.05 8.04
N THR A 271 0.98 -7.63 6.85
CA THR A 271 1.19 -9.07 6.69
C THR A 271 2.14 -9.35 5.52
N ASP A 272 2.93 -10.41 5.65
CA ASP A 272 3.74 -10.97 4.58
C ASP A 272 3.21 -12.33 4.09
N VAL A 273 2.04 -12.72 4.60
CA VAL A 273 1.31 -13.94 4.22
C VAL A 273 -0.16 -13.60 4.05
N VAL A 274 -0.80 -14.10 3.00
CA VAL A 274 -2.24 -14.00 2.83
C VAL A 274 -2.91 -15.37 3.01
N GLU A 275 -4.07 -15.37 3.66
CA GLU A 275 -4.99 -16.48 3.67
C GLU A 275 -6.22 -16.09 2.83
N LEU A 276 -6.45 -16.80 1.74
CA LEU A 276 -7.53 -16.52 0.79
C LEU A 276 -8.38 -17.79 0.59
N SER A 277 -9.69 -17.64 0.53
CA SER A 277 -10.56 -18.69 0.03
C SER A 277 -10.42 -18.85 -1.49
N ASP A 278 -10.80 -20.02 -2.04
CA ASP A 278 -10.84 -20.23 -3.49
C ASP A 278 -11.73 -19.20 -4.21
N ALA A 279 -12.79 -18.71 -3.54
CA ALA A 279 -13.64 -17.65 -4.07
C ALA A 279 -12.88 -16.32 -4.17
N GLN A 280 -12.11 -15.95 -3.15
CA GLN A 280 -11.29 -14.74 -3.13
C GLN A 280 -10.14 -14.79 -4.14
N VAL A 281 -9.50 -15.96 -4.31
CA VAL A 281 -8.48 -16.19 -5.35
C VAL A 281 -9.07 -15.91 -6.75
N ARG A 282 -10.27 -16.45 -7.04
CA ARG A 282 -10.96 -16.18 -8.30
C ARG A 282 -11.36 -14.72 -8.45
N GLN A 283 -11.92 -14.11 -7.42
CA GLN A 283 -12.38 -12.73 -7.43
C GLN A 283 -11.23 -11.73 -7.64
N LEU A 284 -10.06 -12.01 -7.06
CA LEU A 284 -8.83 -11.25 -7.26
C LEU A 284 -8.13 -11.56 -8.60
N ASN A 285 -8.61 -12.56 -9.35
CA ASN A 285 -7.97 -13.06 -10.58
C ASN A 285 -6.48 -13.45 -10.38
N ILE A 286 -6.17 -14.03 -9.20
CA ILE A 286 -4.80 -14.43 -8.89
C ILE A 286 -4.46 -15.73 -9.64
N ARG A 287 -3.30 -15.73 -10.28
CA ARG A 287 -2.70 -16.90 -10.92
C ARG A 287 -1.40 -17.23 -10.19
N PHE A 288 -1.26 -18.49 -9.82
CA PHE A 288 -0.05 -18.98 -9.19
C PHE A 288 0.89 -19.54 -10.25
N ASP A 289 2.09 -19.00 -10.33
CA ASP A 289 3.15 -19.63 -11.09
C ASP A 289 3.64 -20.93 -10.42
N PRO A 290 4.38 -21.80 -11.11
CA PRO A 290 4.85 -23.06 -10.52
C PRO A 290 5.69 -22.90 -9.25
N ALA A 291 6.54 -21.86 -9.18
CA ALA A 291 7.40 -21.62 -8.01
C ALA A 291 6.57 -21.17 -6.78
N VAL A 292 5.45 -20.48 -7.01
CA VAL A 292 4.51 -20.10 -5.95
C VAL A 292 3.67 -21.30 -5.52
N GLN A 293 3.25 -22.16 -6.46
CA GLN A 293 2.44 -23.34 -6.16
C GLN A 293 3.09 -24.28 -5.13
N GLU A 294 4.41 -24.46 -5.18
CA GLU A 294 5.16 -25.26 -4.20
C GLU A 294 5.16 -24.68 -2.78
N ARG A 295 4.84 -23.39 -2.64
CA ARG A 295 4.82 -22.67 -1.36
C ARG A 295 3.40 -22.47 -0.79
N ILE A 296 2.38 -22.96 -1.49
CA ILE A 296 1.00 -22.86 -1.07
C ILE A 296 0.74 -23.92 0.01
N ALA A 297 0.33 -23.46 1.20
CA ALA A 297 -0.30 -24.34 2.18
C ALA A 297 -1.83 -24.27 2.00
N ARG A 298 -2.47 -25.44 1.83
CA ARG A 298 -3.92 -25.53 1.64
C ARG A 298 -4.60 -26.21 2.81
N LYS A 299 -5.69 -25.60 3.31
CA LYS A 299 -6.53 -26.17 4.34
C LYS A 299 -8.01 -25.93 3.98
N GLY A 300 -8.68 -27.00 3.53
CA GLY A 300 -10.04 -26.89 3.01
C GLY A 300 -10.08 -26.04 1.74
N ASP A 301 -10.96 -25.03 1.72
CA ASP A 301 -11.12 -24.05 0.64
C ASP A 301 -10.16 -22.84 0.77
N LYS A 302 -9.27 -22.84 1.79
CA LYS A 302 -8.33 -21.75 2.03
C LYS A 302 -6.94 -22.10 1.58
N VAL A 303 -6.27 -21.13 1.00
CA VAL A 303 -4.85 -21.16 0.64
C VAL A 303 -4.10 -20.12 1.45
N THR A 304 -2.97 -20.52 2.02
CA THR A 304 -2.03 -19.64 2.73
C THR A 304 -0.78 -19.51 1.91
N ILE A 305 -0.41 -18.28 1.56
CA ILE A 305 0.64 -18.02 0.59
C ILE A 305 1.50 -16.84 1.08
N PRO A 306 2.84 -16.96 1.11
CA PRO A 306 3.71 -15.82 1.34
C PRO A 306 3.53 -14.76 0.26
N ILE A 307 3.49 -13.47 0.66
CA ILE A 307 3.41 -12.36 -0.28
C ILE A 307 4.68 -12.30 -1.13
N GLY A 308 4.48 -11.98 -2.40
CA GLY A 308 5.51 -11.75 -3.40
C GLY A 308 4.92 -10.97 -4.56
N ASP A 309 5.73 -10.69 -5.56
CA ASP A 309 5.33 -9.93 -6.75
C ASP A 309 4.13 -10.56 -7.49
N TRP A 310 4.00 -11.88 -7.48
CA TRP A 310 2.88 -12.63 -8.03
C TRP A 310 1.50 -12.14 -7.58
N TYR A 311 1.41 -11.58 -6.34
CA TYR A 311 0.15 -11.10 -5.78
C TYR A 311 -0.40 -9.87 -6.53
N PHE A 312 0.47 -9.16 -7.25
CA PHE A 312 0.13 -7.95 -8.01
C PHE A 312 -0.12 -8.20 -9.49
N GLN A 313 -0.25 -9.48 -9.92
CA GLN A 313 -0.64 -9.81 -11.30
C GLN A 313 -1.96 -9.15 -11.72
N PRO A 314 -3.01 -9.03 -10.88
CA PRO A 314 -4.23 -8.29 -11.24
C PRO A 314 -4.00 -6.83 -11.64
N ILE A 315 -2.95 -6.20 -11.09
CA ILE A 315 -2.57 -4.82 -11.43
C ILE A 315 -1.99 -4.77 -12.86
N ARG A 316 -1.11 -5.72 -13.18
CA ARG A 316 -0.54 -5.87 -14.53
C ARG A 316 -1.63 -6.18 -15.56
N ASP A 317 -2.56 -7.06 -15.21
CA ASP A 317 -3.69 -7.42 -16.08
C ASP A 317 -4.55 -6.19 -16.39
N ALA A 318 -4.85 -5.35 -15.39
CA ALA A 318 -5.61 -4.12 -15.57
C ALA A 318 -4.87 -3.11 -16.46
N ALA A 319 -3.56 -2.92 -16.24
CA ALA A 319 -2.73 -2.04 -17.05
C ALA A 319 -2.64 -2.53 -18.51
N ASN A 320 -2.36 -3.80 -18.71
CA ASN A 320 -2.30 -4.42 -20.05
C ASN A 320 -3.66 -4.32 -20.77
N TYR A 321 -4.76 -4.51 -20.05
CA TYR A 321 -6.11 -4.38 -20.62
C TYR A 321 -6.38 -2.94 -21.09
N LEU A 322 -5.86 -1.94 -20.42
CA LEU A 322 -5.90 -0.55 -20.88
C LEU A 322 -4.96 -0.27 -22.07
N GLY A 323 -4.03 -1.18 -22.37
CA GLY A 323 -3.01 -0.99 -23.38
C GLY A 323 -1.82 -0.17 -22.87
N LEU A 324 -1.66 -0.08 -21.56
CA LEU A 324 -0.52 0.61 -20.93
C LEU A 324 0.73 -0.28 -21.05
N ASP A 325 1.76 0.24 -21.65
CA ASP A 325 3.06 -0.41 -21.73
C ASP A 325 3.86 -0.10 -20.44
N LEU A 326 3.83 -1.05 -19.49
CA LEU A 326 4.48 -0.89 -18.20
C LEU A 326 5.98 -0.62 -18.33
N THR A 327 6.64 -1.18 -19.36
CA THR A 327 8.07 -0.96 -19.58
C THR A 327 8.38 0.46 -20.10
N LYS A 328 7.45 1.08 -20.81
CA LYS A 328 7.57 2.49 -21.23
C LYS A 328 7.21 3.45 -20.12
N LEU A 329 6.17 3.15 -19.35
CA LEU A 329 5.78 3.94 -18.18
C LEU A 329 6.83 3.90 -17.07
N ALA A 330 7.60 2.82 -17.02
CA ALA A 330 8.72 2.64 -16.11
C ALA A 330 10.01 3.36 -16.57
N ARG A 331 10.14 3.81 -17.81
CA ARG A 331 11.30 4.57 -18.31
C ARG A 331 11.20 6.03 -17.93
#